data_914d0dda2e9aea97852784df83947e4d
#
_entry.id   914d0dda2e9aea97852784df83947e4d
#
_cell.length_a   1.000
_cell.length_b   1.000
_cell.length_c   1.000
_cell.angle_alpha   90.00
_cell.angle_beta   90.00
_cell.angle_gamma   90.00
#
_symmetry.space_group_name_H-M   'P 1'
#
loop_
_entity.id
_entity.type
_entity.pdbx_description
1 polymer ?
#
loop_
_entity_poly.entity_id
_entity_poly.type
_entity_poly.pdbx_seq_one_letter_code
_entity_poly.pdbx_strand_id
1 'polypeptide(L)'
;GWKFNEWELKGVPVRVEVGPRDLAEGKVLSVRRDTFEKAPLDIEGLESEIKAMLDAIQTNMFEIARAFRDEHTADVHSMEELEKQVNGGYAKAMWCGEQACEDEIKDRFGASSRCMPFDQTPIGETCVCCGKPAKKVIYFAKAY
;
A
#
# COMPACT_ATOMS: atom_id res chain seq x y z
N GLY A 1 17.11 2.32 -23.67
CA GLY A 1 17.37 3.72 -23.81
C GLY A 1 16.12 4.58 -23.70
N TRP A 2 16.14 5.74 -24.27
CA TRP A 2 15.11 6.78 -24.19
C TRP A 2 13.66 6.30 -24.39
N LYS A 3 13.40 5.49 -25.41
CA LYS A 3 12.06 4.95 -25.69
C LYS A 3 11.51 4.08 -24.54
N PHE A 4 12.35 3.33 -23.87
CA PHE A 4 11.94 2.47 -22.76
C PHE A 4 11.54 3.32 -21.54
N ASN A 5 12.36 4.30 -21.18
CA ASN A 5 12.07 5.20 -20.07
C ASN A 5 10.77 5.98 -20.27
N GLU A 6 10.45 6.40 -21.50
CA GLU A 6 9.20 7.09 -21.79
C GLU A 6 7.98 6.26 -21.43
N TRP A 7 7.94 4.99 -21.86
CA TRP A 7 6.82 4.11 -21.59
C TRP A 7 6.77 3.61 -20.15
N GLU A 8 7.92 3.42 -19.52
CA GLU A 8 8.01 3.12 -18.10
C GLU A 8 7.45 4.25 -17.24
N LEU A 9 7.75 5.52 -17.57
CA LEU A 9 7.17 6.70 -16.91
C LEU A 9 5.66 6.82 -17.13
N LYS A 10 5.16 6.42 -18.30
CA LYS A 10 3.72 6.38 -18.60
C LYS A 10 2.99 5.21 -17.91
N GLY A 11 3.70 4.34 -17.21
CA GLY A 11 3.11 3.24 -16.44
C GLY A 11 2.81 1.97 -17.23
N VAL A 12 3.38 1.79 -18.41
CA VAL A 12 3.21 0.54 -19.19
C VAL A 12 3.78 -0.64 -18.40
N PRO A 13 2.96 -1.63 -18.05
CA PRO A 13 3.36 -2.69 -17.10
C PRO A 13 4.28 -3.73 -17.70
N VAL A 14 4.14 -4.02 -18.99
CA VAL A 14 4.93 -5.03 -19.70
C VAL A 14 5.47 -4.44 -20.99
N ARG A 15 6.76 -4.62 -21.24
CA ARG A 15 7.41 -4.33 -22.52
C ARG A 15 7.76 -5.65 -23.19
N VAL A 16 7.42 -5.76 -24.49
CA VAL A 16 7.82 -6.88 -25.33
C VAL A 16 8.84 -6.38 -26.35
N GLU A 17 10.03 -6.96 -26.30
CA GLU A 17 11.11 -6.68 -27.25
C GLU A 17 11.13 -7.78 -28.31
N VAL A 18 11.18 -7.37 -29.57
CA VAL A 18 11.13 -8.30 -30.71
C VAL A 18 12.38 -8.10 -31.54
N GLY A 19 13.27 -9.11 -31.53
CA GLY A 19 14.51 -9.13 -32.27
C GLY A 19 14.52 -10.19 -33.38
N PRO A 20 15.34 -10.02 -34.43
CA PRO A 20 15.44 -11.02 -35.51
C PRO A 20 15.87 -12.41 -35.03
N ARG A 21 16.71 -12.48 -34.00
CA ARG A 21 17.20 -13.74 -33.43
C ARG A 21 16.07 -14.44 -32.65
N ASP A 22 15.36 -13.66 -31.81
CA ASP A 22 14.26 -14.19 -31.00
C ASP A 22 13.16 -14.73 -31.91
N LEU A 23 12.82 -13.98 -32.98
CA LEU A 23 11.84 -14.41 -33.98
C LEU A 23 12.24 -15.71 -34.68
N ALA A 24 13.53 -15.89 -34.99
CA ALA A 24 14.00 -17.12 -35.62
C ALA A 24 13.82 -18.35 -34.69
N GLU A 25 13.80 -18.12 -33.39
CA GLU A 25 13.55 -19.15 -32.36
C GLU A 25 12.06 -19.24 -31.94
N GLY A 26 11.17 -18.46 -32.57
CA GLY A 26 9.75 -18.38 -32.22
C GLY A 26 9.47 -17.69 -30.88
N LYS A 27 10.37 -16.80 -30.45
CA LYS A 27 10.34 -16.14 -29.12
C LYS A 27 10.31 -14.63 -29.21
N VAL A 28 9.94 -14.01 -28.10
CA VAL A 28 10.08 -12.58 -27.80
C VAL A 28 10.66 -12.42 -26.40
N LEU A 29 11.25 -11.28 -26.08
CA LEU A 29 11.73 -10.98 -24.75
C LEU A 29 10.73 -10.07 -24.03
N SER A 30 10.15 -10.52 -22.93
CA SER A 30 9.31 -9.72 -22.06
C SER A 30 10.13 -9.05 -20.95
N VAL A 31 9.69 -7.86 -20.53
CA VAL A 31 10.26 -7.15 -19.39
C VAL A 31 9.11 -6.63 -18.51
N ARG A 32 9.09 -7.04 -17.26
CA ARG A 32 8.15 -6.56 -16.25
C ARG A 32 8.59 -5.21 -15.69
N ARG A 33 7.68 -4.28 -15.54
CA ARG A 33 7.98 -2.95 -14.99
C ARG A 33 8.13 -2.95 -13.45
N ASP A 34 7.41 -3.82 -12.77
CA ASP A 34 7.40 -3.89 -11.29
C ASP A 34 8.67 -4.50 -10.70
N THR A 35 9.31 -5.46 -11.40
CA THR A 35 10.52 -6.15 -10.94
C THR A 35 11.73 -5.93 -11.83
N PHE A 36 11.53 -5.39 -13.04
CA PHE A 36 12.52 -5.31 -14.12
C PHE A 36 13.05 -6.67 -14.60
N GLU A 37 12.40 -7.74 -14.21
CA GLU A 37 12.72 -9.10 -14.65
C GLU A 37 12.50 -9.24 -16.15
N LYS A 38 13.45 -9.94 -16.81
CA LYS A 38 13.42 -10.25 -18.24
C LYS A 38 13.24 -11.74 -18.42
N ALA A 39 12.27 -12.13 -19.23
CA ALA A 39 12.02 -13.53 -19.56
C ALA A 39 11.69 -13.71 -21.05
N PRO A 40 12.25 -14.73 -21.71
CA PRO A 40 11.82 -15.11 -23.04
C PRO A 40 10.43 -15.75 -22.96
N LEU A 41 9.55 -15.39 -23.89
CA LEU A 41 8.22 -15.98 -24.06
C LEU A 41 8.11 -16.55 -25.46
N ASP A 42 7.42 -17.68 -25.58
CA ASP A 42 7.08 -18.25 -26.88
C ASP A 42 6.01 -17.39 -27.58
N ILE A 43 6.14 -17.20 -28.88
CA ILE A 43 5.14 -16.46 -29.67
C ILE A 43 3.81 -17.24 -29.67
N GLU A 44 3.89 -18.56 -29.70
CA GLU A 44 2.73 -19.41 -29.54
C GLU A 44 2.22 -19.31 -28.08
N GLY A 45 0.99 -18.85 -27.92
CA GLY A 45 0.40 -18.62 -26.58
C GLY A 45 0.76 -17.31 -25.92
N LEU A 46 1.45 -16.41 -26.61
CA LEU A 46 1.91 -15.12 -26.06
C LEU A 46 0.79 -14.30 -25.41
N GLU A 47 -0.42 -14.31 -25.97
CA GLU A 47 -1.57 -13.58 -25.41
C GLU A 47 -1.90 -14.05 -23.99
N SER A 48 -1.95 -15.37 -23.78
CA SER A 48 -2.24 -15.94 -22.45
C SER A 48 -1.12 -15.67 -21.45
N GLU A 49 0.15 -15.76 -21.88
CA GLU A 49 1.30 -15.45 -21.06
C GLU A 49 1.34 -13.99 -20.62
N ILE A 50 1.08 -13.05 -21.54
CA ILE A 50 1.00 -11.63 -21.22
C ILE A 50 -0.15 -11.34 -20.24
N LYS A 51 -1.31 -11.96 -20.45
CA LYS A 51 -2.45 -11.81 -19.52
C LYS A 51 -2.11 -12.31 -18.12
N ALA A 52 -1.53 -13.48 -17.99
CA ALA A 52 -1.08 -14.04 -16.72
C ALA A 52 -0.02 -13.13 -16.05
N MET A 53 0.90 -12.56 -16.84
CA MET A 53 1.91 -11.63 -16.37
C MET A 53 1.28 -10.33 -15.83
N LEU A 54 0.27 -9.78 -16.49
CA LEU A 54 -0.44 -8.58 -16.01
C LEU A 54 -1.15 -8.84 -14.67
N ASP A 55 -1.80 -9.99 -14.52
CA ASP A 55 -2.44 -10.39 -13.27
C ASP A 55 -1.40 -10.58 -12.14
N ALA A 56 -0.25 -11.18 -12.46
CA ALA A 56 0.86 -11.35 -11.52
C ALA A 56 1.47 -10.00 -11.09
N ILE A 57 1.63 -9.04 -12.01
CA ILE A 57 2.10 -7.67 -11.71
C ILE A 57 1.13 -6.97 -10.76
N GLN A 58 -0.18 -7.02 -11.07
CA GLN A 58 -1.21 -6.41 -10.21
C GLN A 58 -1.18 -7.00 -8.80
N THR A 59 -1.10 -8.32 -8.69
CA THR A 59 -1.00 -9.02 -7.41
C THR A 59 0.26 -8.61 -6.64
N ASN A 60 1.42 -8.61 -7.30
CA ASN A 60 2.69 -8.23 -6.67
C ASN A 60 2.67 -6.79 -6.14
N MET A 61 2.19 -5.84 -6.94
CA MET A 61 2.08 -4.44 -6.52
C MET A 61 1.11 -4.27 -5.33
N PHE A 62 -0.01 -4.99 -5.35
CA PHE A 62 -0.97 -4.98 -4.25
C PHE A 62 -0.36 -5.54 -2.96
N GLU A 63 0.33 -6.69 -3.05
CA GLU A 63 0.96 -7.32 -1.89
C GLU A 63 2.07 -6.47 -1.28
N ILE A 64 2.89 -5.81 -2.10
CA ILE A 64 3.91 -4.88 -1.63
C ILE A 64 3.26 -3.69 -0.90
N ALA A 65 2.21 -3.09 -1.47
CA ALA A 65 1.51 -1.98 -0.85
C ALA A 65 0.80 -2.39 0.44
N ARG A 66 0.21 -3.59 0.48
CA ARG A 66 -0.42 -4.17 1.66
C ARG A 66 0.59 -4.40 2.77
N ALA A 67 1.70 -5.06 2.46
CA ALA A 67 2.75 -5.33 3.44
C ALA A 67 3.33 -4.03 4.02
N PHE A 68 3.58 -3.03 3.18
CA PHE A 68 4.02 -1.71 3.63
C PHE A 68 3.00 -1.05 4.59
N ARG A 69 1.72 -1.06 4.23
CA ARG A 69 0.65 -0.52 5.10
C ARG A 69 0.62 -1.26 6.45
N ASP A 70 0.69 -2.58 6.42
CA ASP A 70 0.56 -3.41 7.63
C ASP A 70 1.79 -3.21 8.55
N GLU A 71 2.99 -3.11 7.98
CA GLU A 71 4.22 -2.79 8.72
C GLU A 71 4.18 -1.39 9.37
N HIS A 72 3.50 -0.42 8.72
CA HIS A 72 3.39 0.97 9.18
C HIS A 72 2.10 1.24 9.95
N THR A 73 1.37 0.21 10.36
CA THR A 73 0.15 0.32 11.17
C THR A 73 0.34 -0.41 12.49
N ALA A 74 0.07 0.25 13.61
CA ALA A 74 0.13 -0.38 14.92
C ALA A 74 -1.08 -0.02 15.77
N ASP A 75 -1.51 -0.98 16.62
CA ASP A 75 -2.45 -0.73 17.70
C ASP A 75 -1.75 0.08 18.79
N VAL A 76 -2.39 1.15 19.26
CA VAL A 76 -1.85 2.06 20.29
C VAL A 76 -2.86 2.26 21.41
N HIS A 77 -2.34 2.31 22.65
CA HIS A 77 -3.16 2.35 23.86
C HIS A 77 -2.87 3.57 24.74
N SER A 78 -1.89 4.40 24.37
CA SER A 78 -1.54 5.64 25.08
C SER A 78 -1.23 6.78 24.09
N MET A 79 -1.25 8.00 24.60
CA MET A 79 -0.90 9.20 23.82
C MET A 79 0.59 9.18 23.40
N GLU A 80 1.46 8.59 24.21
CA GLU A 80 2.90 8.44 23.91
C GLU A 80 3.13 7.44 22.77
N GLU A 81 2.40 6.33 22.75
CA GLU A 81 2.44 5.37 21.65
C GLU A 81 1.87 5.96 20.38
N LEU A 82 0.76 6.71 20.49
CA LEU A 82 0.13 7.42 19.36
C LEU A 82 1.11 8.42 18.75
N GLU A 83 1.77 9.25 19.55
CA GLU A 83 2.77 10.23 19.09
C GLU A 83 3.89 9.56 18.28
N LYS A 84 4.45 8.46 18.80
CA LYS A 84 5.52 7.72 18.11
C LYS A 84 5.03 7.16 16.78
N GLN A 85 3.85 6.53 16.78
CA GLN A 85 3.33 5.84 15.61
C GLN A 85 2.95 6.77 14.46
N VAL A 86 2.32 7.92 14.75
CA VAL A 86 1.89 8.87 13.72
C VAL A 86 3.05 9.61 13.04
N ASN A 87 4.27 9.49 13.54
CA ASN A 87 5.46 10.07 12.90
C ASN A 87 5.93 9.27 11.67
N GLY A 88 5.45 8.05 11.49
CA GLY A 88 5.85 7.21 10.36
C GLY A 88 4.75 6.29 9.82
N GLY A 89 3.53 6.36 10.37
CA GLY A 89 2.48 5.44 9.96
C GLY A 89 1.10 5.77 10.51
N TYR A 90 0.28 4.74 10.59
CA TYR A 90 -1.08 4.78 11.10
C TYR A 90 -1.13 4.25 12.53
N ALA A 91 -1.70 5.01 13.43
CA ALA A 91 -2.03 4.58 14.78
C ALA A 91 -3.50 4.13 14.83
N LYS A 92 -3.74 2.85 15.08
CA LYS A 92 -5.07 2.31 15.30
C LYS A 92 -5.38 2.38 16.79
N ALA A 93 -6.41 3.10 17.18
CA ALA A 93 -6.71 3.42 18.57
C ALA A 93 -8.20 3.29 18.92
N MET A 94 -8.47 3.11 20.21
CA MET A 94 -9.82 3.26 20.75
C MET A 94 -10.16 4.74 20.96
N TRP A 95 -11.36 5.15 20.57
CA TRP A 95 -11.86 6.50 20.65
C TRP A 95 -13.28 6.58 21.25
N CYS A 96 -13.49 7.56 22.12
CA CYS A 96 -14.80 7.77 22.78
C CYS A 96 -15.87 8.39 21.87
N GLY A 97 -15.46 9.00 20.75
CA GLY A 97 -16.35 9.72 19.83
C GLY A 97 -16.47 11.23 20.09
N GLU A 98 -15.77 11.77 21.09
CA GLU A 98 -15.81 13.18 21.42
C GLU A 98 -14.83 13.99 20.55
N GLN A 99 -15.33 15.06 19.95
CA GLN A 99 -14.51 15.95 19.11
C GLN A 99 -13.30 16.51 19.85
N ALA A 100 -13.45 16.84 21.13
CA ALA A 100 -12.38 17.39 21.96
C ALA A 100 -11.15 16.46 22.03
N CYS A 101 -11.33 15.14 21.97
CA CYS A 101 -10.20 14.22 21.95
C CYS A 101 -9.47 14.19 20.60
N GLU A 102 -10.20 14.38 19.51
CA GLU A 102 -9.61 14.52 18.18
C GLU A 102 -8.84 15.85 18.05
N ASP A 103 -9.42 16.93 18.55
CA ASP A 103 -8.78 18.26 18.58
C ASP A 103 -7.49 18.23 19.40
N GLU A 104 -7.49 17.60 20.57
CA GLU A 104 -6.31 17.43 21.43
C GLU A 104 -5.20 16.65 20.70
N ILE A 105 -5.54 15.56 20.02
CA ILE A 105 -4.57 14.75 19.25
C ILE A 105 -4.00 15.58 18.09
N LYS A 106 -4.85 16.34 17.42
CA LYS A 106 -4.44 17.23 16.32
C LYS A 106 -3.52 18.36 16.80
N ASP A 107 -3.87 19.00 17.89
CA ASP A 107 -3.11 20.16 18.43
C ASP A 107 -1.73 19.72 18.95
N ARG A 108 -1.66 18.56 19.61
CA ARG A 108 -0.40 18.05 20.17
C ARG A 108 0.51 17.43 19.14
N PHE A 109 -0.03 16.67 18.20
CA PHE A 109 0.78 15.79 17.33
C PHE A 109 0.61 16.11 15.84
N GLY A 110 -0.30 16.99 15.45
CA GLY A 110 -0.61 17.26 14.04
C GLY A 110 -1.28 16.06 13.33
N ALA A 111 -1.76 15.09 14.10
CA ALA A 111 -2.44 13.92 13.59
C ALA A 111 -3.96 14.10 13.63
N SER A 112 -4.66 13.60 12.63
CA SER A 112 -6.12 13.60 12.60
C SER A 112 -6.67 12.24 12.29
N SER A 113 -7.95 12.03 12.57
CA SER A 113 -8.69 10.84 12.18
C SER A 113 -8.66 10.65 10.65
N ARG A 114 -8.45 9.42 10.20
CA ARG A 114 -8.40 9.08 8.77
C ARG A 114 -9.57 8.25 8.33
N CYS A 115 -9.88 7.21 9.07
CA CYS A 115 -11.05 6.39 8.84
C CYS A 115 -11.43 5.59 10.08
N MET A 116 -12.68 5.20 10.13
CA MET A 116 -13.17 4.12 10.99
C MET A 116 -13.25 2.85 10.13
N PRO A 117 -12.53 1.78 10.46
CA PRO A 117 -12.62 0.54 9.70
C PRO A 117 -14.02 -0.07 9.81
N PHE A 118 -14.42 -0.90 8.85
CA PHE A 118 -15.67 -1.65 8.94
C PHE A 118 -15.66 -2.66 10.08
N ASP A 119 -14.49 -3.28 10.32
CA ASP A 119 -14.27 -4.11 11.51
C ASP A 119 -14.00 -3.22 12.72
N GLN A 120 -14.95 -3.21 13.64
CA GLN A 120 -14.91 -2.47 14.90
C GLN A 120 -14.61 -3.36 16.09
N THR A 121 -13.91 -4.49 15.87
CA THR A 121 -13.45 -5.34 16.98
C THR A 121 -12.58 -4.49 17.92
N PRO A 122 -12.97 -4.34 19.20
CA PRO A 122 -12.25 -3.50 20.15
C PRO A 122 -10.82 -4.00 20.35
N ILE A 123 -9.87 -3.07 20.37
CA ILE A 123 -8.46 -3.32 20.71
C ILE A 123 -8.13 -2.87 22.14
N GLY A 124 -9.12 -2.35 22.87
CA GLY A 124 -9.04 -1.89 24.25
C GLY A 124 -10.39 -1.40 24.75
N GLU A 125 -10.46 -0.95 26.00
CA GLU A 125 -11.69 -0.52 26.64
C GLU A 125 -11.85 0.99 26.72
N THR A 126 -10.74 1.73 26.67
CA THR A 126 -10.70 3.17 26.96
C THR A 126 -10.17 4.00 25.81
N CYS A 127 -10.64 5.22 25.71
CA CYS A 127 -10.17 6.21 24.74
C CYS A 127 -8.69 6.52 24.97
N VAL A 128 -7.91 6.45 23.91
CA VAL A 128 -6.46 6.73 23.91
C VAL A 128 -6.11 8.10 24.45
N CYS A 129 -7.00 9.10 24.30
CA CYS A 129 -6.80 10.46 24.75
C CYS A 129 -7.29 10.70 26.18
N CYS A 130 -8.58 10.47 26.46
CA CYS A 130 -9.19 10.90 27.72
C CYS A 130 -9.40 9.78 28.75
N GLY A 131 -9.11 8.53 28.41
CA GLY A 131 -9.30 7.36 29.29
C GLY A 131 -10.76 6.98 29.59
N LYS A 132 -11.75 7.69 29.04
CA LYS A 132 -13.17 7.30 29.18
C LYS A 132 -13.47 6.04 28.39
N PRO A 133 -14.54 5.29 28.74
CA PRO A 133 -14.95 4.13 27.96
C PRO A 133 -15.11 4.48 26.47
N ALA A 134 -14.52 3.67 25.61
CA ALA A 134 -14.54 3.85 24.17
C ALA A 134 -15.19 2.66 23.46
N LYS A 135 -15.92 2.95 22.37
CA LYS A 135 -16.64 1.94 21.58
C LYS A 135 -16.26 1.95 20.11
N LYS A 136 -15.36 2.85 19.70
CA LYS A 136 -15.00 3.03 18.30
C LYS A 136 -13.52 2.79 18.11
N VAL A 137 -13.20 2.02 17.09
CA VAL A 137 -11.84 1.88 16.57
C VAL A 137 -11.65 2.88 15.44
N ILE A 138 -10.53 3.62 15.48
CA ILE A 138 -10.23 4.65 14.50
C ILE A 138 -8.73 4.66 14.17
N TYR A 139 -8.39 5.06 12.96
CA TYR A 139 -7.01 5.28 12.54
C TYR A 139 -6.67 6.77 12.58
N PHE A 140 -5.56 7.09 13.24
CA PHE A 140 -4.95 8.42 13.23
C PHE A 140 -3.66 8.42 12.41
N ALA A 141 -3.39 9.51 11.71
CA ALA A 141 -2.12 9.75 11.03
C ALA A 141 -1.91 11.24 10.80
N LYS A 142 -0.66 11.66 10.57
CA LYS A 142 -0.35 13.01 10.12
C LYS A 142 -0.80 13.22 8.68
N ALA A 143 -1.27 14.42 8.38
CA ALA A 143 -1.32 14.92 7.01
C ALA A 143 0.09 15.37 6.61
N TYR A 144 0.33 15.53 5.33
CA TYR A 144 1.59 16.03 4.78
C TYR A 144 2.00 17.36 5.38
#